data_0d0c9780d7377ece04cd18d1e4e5d068
#
_entry.id   0d0c9780d7377ece04cd18d1e4e5d068
#
_cell.length_a   1.000
_cell.length_b   1.000
_cell.length_c   1.000
_cell.angle_alpha   90.00
_cell.angle_beta   90.00
_cell.angle_gamma   90.00
#
_symmetry.space_group_name_H-M   'P 1'
#
loop_
_entity.id
_entity.type
_entity.pdbx_description
1 polymer ?
#
loop_
_entity_poly.entity_id
_entity_poly.type
_entity_poly.pdbx_seq_one_letter_code
_entity_poly.pdbx_strand_id
1 'polypeptide(L)'
;SLFTPEGSCVRRYEFTYQGAPACNPVAYEKSLWCVVPERDAIINYSIDEARVLLRIGGGAQSAFSYPTSITLIRGNIYVCNRDSHKIRTVQIGNNTYAIDDYRTFNEPVYKYFRVGSREYALLDSGVYEI
;
A
#
# COMPACT_ATOMS: atom_id res chain seq x y z
N SER A 1 16.32 4.81 1.96
CA SER A 1 17.74 4.47 2.17
C SER A 1 17.85 3.21 3.00
N LEU A 2 18.91 2.48 2.78
CA LEU A 2 19.28 1.33 3.58
C LEU A 2 20.50 1.70 4.41
N PHE A 3 20.50 1.33 5.70
CA PHE A 3 21.59 1.63 6.61
C PHE A 3 22.13 0.35 7.22
N THR A 4 23.44 0.30 7.40
CA THR A 4 24.08 -0.73 8.21
C THR A 4 23.81 -0.46 9.70
N PRO A 5 24.07 -1.44 10.61
CA PRO A 5 23.91 -1.20 12.05
C PRO A 5 24.73 -0.02 12.58
N GLU A 6 25.81 0.34 11.91
CA GLU A 6 26.65 1.48 12.26
C GLU A 6 26.12 2.82 11.73
N GLY A 7 24.95 2.80 11.06
CA GLY A 7 24.35 4.01 10.51
C GLY A 7 24.85 4.41 9.13
N SER A 8 25.74 3.61 8.53
CA SER A 8 26.21 3.87 7.17
C SER A 8 25.18 3.45 6.15
N CYS A 9 24.91 4.32 5.16
CA CYS A 9 24.01 3.99 4.07
C CYS A 9 24.67 3.00 3.12
N VAL A 10 24.02 1.83 2.93
CA VAL A 10 24.51 0.81 1.99
C VAL A 10 24.13 1.19 0.56
N ARG A 11 22.88 1.54 0.34
CA ARG A 11 22.37 1.95 -0.95
C ARG A 11 21.09 2.75 -0.77
N ARG A 12 20.95 3.84 -1.52
CA ARG A 12 19.77 4.68 -1.48
C ARG A 12 18.91 4.46 -2.71
N TYR A 13 17.59 4.33 -2.50
CA TYR A 13 16.60 4.25 -3.56
C TYR A 13 15.66 5.45 -3.45
N GLU A 14 15.39 6.09 -4.58
CA GLU A 14 14.44 7.21 -4.65
C GLU A 14 13.06 6.65 -4.99
N PHE A 15 12.14 6.69 -4.02
CA PHE A 15 10.77 6.22 -4.23
C PHE A 15 9.84 7.40 -4.43
N THR A 16 9.76 7.86 -5.68
CA THR A 16 8.79 8.88 -6.07
C THR A 16 8.02 8.39 -7.29
N TYR A 17 6.80 8.86 -7.42
CA TYR A 17 5.98 8.60 -8.58
C TYR A 17 5.27 9.87 -8.98
N GLN A 18 5.51 10.34 -10.20
CA GLN A 18 4.99 11.62 -10.72
C GLN A 18 5.24 12.78 -9.74
N GLY A 19 6.46 12.85 -9.20
CA GLY A 19 6.87 13.89 -8.28
C GLY A 19 6.37 13.77 -6.86
N ALA A 20 5.56 12.77 -6.54
CA ALA A 20 5.05 12.55 -5.20
C ALA A 20 5.79 11.41 -4.51
N PRO A 21 6.00 11.48 -3.19
CA PRO A 21 6.69 10.41 -2.48
C PRO A 21 5.85 9.13 -2.42
N ALA A 22 6.51 8.00 -2.67
CA ALA A 22 5.97 6.69 -2.40
C ALA A 22 6.45 6.27 -1.01
N CYS A 23 5.57 5.62 -0.24
CA CYS A 23 5.87 5.26 1.14
C CYS A 23 5.26 3.93 1.53
N ASN A 24 5.61 3.48 2.74
CA ASN A 24 5.13 2.24 3.34
C ASN A 24 5.34 1.03 2.43
N PRO A 25 6.60 0.73 2.05
CA PRO A 25 6.89 -0.37 1.16
C PRO A 25 6.63 -1.72 1.83
N VAL A 26 6.07 -2.65 1.04
CA VAL A 26 5.87 -4.04 1.46
C VAL A 26 6.54 -4.92 0.42
N ALA A 27 7.45 -5.77 0.87
CA ALA A 27 8.17 -6.67 -0.02
C ALA A 27 7.29 -7.83 -0.48
N TYR A 28 7.37 -8.15 -1.76
CA TYR A 28 6.71 -9.31 -2.33
C TYR A 28 7.60 -9.87 -3.44
N GLU A 29 8.18 -11.03 -3.20
CA GLU A 29 9.16 -11.64 -4.09
C GLU A 29 10.33 -10.68 -4.35
N LYS A 30 10.53 -10.24 -5.60
CA LYS A 30 11.62 -9.35 -5.98
C LYS A 30 11.17 -7.91 -6.20
N SER A 31 9.99 -7.56 -5.71
CA SER A 31 9.41 -6.25 -5.89
C SER A 31 8.91 -5.67 -4.58
N LEU A 32 8.58 -4.39 -4.61
CA LEU A 32 7.97 -3.69 -3.49
C LEU A 32 6.62 -3.14 -3.93
N TRP A 33 5.62 -3.30 -3.08
CA TRP A 33 4.37 -2.57 -3.20
C TRP A 33 4.44 -1.34 -2.31
N CYS A 34 4.10 -0.18 -2.85
CA CYS A 34 4.13 1.08 -2.12
C CYS A 34 2.85 1.86 -2.38
N VAL A 35 2.46 2.68 -1.42
CA VAL A 35 1.39 3.66 -1.63
C VAL A 35 1.98 4.99 -2.08
N VAL A 36 1.23 5.73 -2.91
CA VAL A 36 1.54 7.09 -3.30
C VAL A 36 0.33 7.95 -2.93
N PRO A 37 0.23 8.37 -1.65
CA PRO A 37 -1.00 9.01 -1.14
C PRO A 37 -1.40 10.25 -1.93
N GLU A 38 -0.44 11.09 -2.29
CA GLU A 38 -0.71 12.35 -2.99
C GLU A 38 -1.17 12.16 -4.43
N ARG A 39 -1.09 10.93 -4.96
CA ARG A 39 -1.55 10.59 -6.31
C ARG A 39 -2.71 9.59 -6.31
N ASP A 40 -3.23 9.24 -5.12
CA ASP A 40 -4.30 8.27 -4.97
C ASP A 40 -4.02 6.96 -5.69
N ALA A 41 -2.78 6.49 -5.57
CA ALA A 41 -2.29 5.33 -6.30
C ALA A 41 -1.50 4.38 -5.42
N ILE A 42 -1.39 3.14 -5.88
CA ILE A 42 -0.38 2.19 -5.40
C ILE A 42 0.50 1.80 -6.57
N ILE A 43 1.75 1.49 -6.28
CA ILE A 43 2.71 1.07 -7.30
C ILE A 43 3.40 -0.22 -6.90
N ASN A 44 3.74 -1.03 -7.89
CA ASN A 44 4.66 -2.14 -7.74
C ASN A 44 5.99 -1.73 -8.38
N TYR A 45 7.06 -1.78 -7.61
CA TYR A 45 8.37 -1.29 -8.00
C TYR A 45 9.38 -2.43 -8.01
N SER A 46 10.12 -2.56 -9.11
CA SER A 46 11.23 -3.51 -9.21
C SER A 46 12.52 -2.86 -8.72
N ILE A 47 13.13 -3.45 -7.69
CA ILE A 47 14.44 -3.00 -7.21
C ILE A 47 15.51 -3.32 -8.24
N ASP A 48 15.45 -4.50 -8.85
CA ASP A 48 16.45 -4.94 -9.82
C ASP A 48 16.46 -4.10 -11.08
N GLU A 49 15.27 -3.74 -11.58
CA GLU A 49 15.14 -2.93 -12.79
C GLU A 49 15.08 -1.43 -12.48
N ALA A 50 14.97 -1.06 -11.21
CA ALA A 50 14.88 0.33 -10.73
C ALA A 50 13.75 1.10 -11.43
N ARG A 51 12.57 0.46 -11.58
CA ARG A 51 11.44 1.10 -12.24
C ARG A 51 10.10 0.60 -11.70
N VAL A 52 9.06 1.39 -11.93
CA VAL A 52 7.68 1.01 -11.64
C VAL A 52 7.23 -0.02 -12.68
N LEU A 53 6.78 -1.17 -12.21
CA LEU A 53 6.26 -2.24 -13.05
C LEU A 53 4.76 -2.09 -13.29
N LEU A 54 4.03 -1.61 -12.29
CA LEU A 54 2.58 -1.51 -12.34
C LEU A 54 2.11 -0.36 -11.47
N ARG A 55 1.15 0.38 -11.96
CA ARG A 55 0.43 1.39 -11.19
C ARG A 55 -1.05 1.04 -11.20
N ILE A 56 -1.71 1.16 -10.05
CA ILE A 56 -3.14 1.01 -9.90
C ILE A 56 -3.69 2.26 -9.24
N GLY A 57 -4.72 2.83 -9.81
CA GLY A 57 -5.30 4.08 -9.35
C GLY A 57 -4.63 5.31 -9.96
N GLY A 58 -4.86 6.47 -9.37
CA GLY A 58 -4.23 7.73 -9.79
C GLY A 58 -4.90 8.42 -10.96
N GLY A 59 -5.99 7.91 -11.48
CA GLY A 59 -6.76 8.55 -12.53
C GLY A 59 -7.87 9.44 -12.00
N ALA A 60 -8.67 10.03 -12.91
CA ALA A 60 -9.77 10.93 -12.56
C ALA A 60 -10.87 10.23 -11.73
N GLN A 61 -10.98 8.91 -11.86
CA GLN A 61 -11.87 8.09 -11.05
C GLN A 61 -11.05 7.07 -10.31
N SER A 62 -10.21 7.56 -9.40
CA SER A 62 -9.29 6.68 -8.68
C SER A 62 -10.03 5.69 -7.79
N ALA A 63 -9.56 4.45 -7.79
CA ALA A 63 -10.03 3.41 -6.89
C ALA A 63 -9.61 3.68 -5.44
N PHE A 64 -8.66 4.56 -5.22
CA PHE A 64 -8.10 4.86 -3.91
C PHE A 64 -8.25 6.35 -3.60
N SER A 65 -8.34 6.66 -2.32
CA SER A 65 -8.50 8.03 -1.83
C SER A 65 -7.56 8.22 -0.64
N TYR A 66 -6.38 8.77 -0.93
CA TYR A 66 -5.26 8.93 -0.02
C TYR A 66 -4.89 7.60 0.64
N PRO A 67 -4.37 6.63 -0.13
CA PRO A 67 -3.99 5.33 0.43
C PRO A 67 -2.82 5.49 1.39
N THR A 68 -2.91 4.85 2.55
CA THR A 68 -1.93 5.00 3.63
C THR A 68 -1.04 3.78 3.80
N SER A 69 -1.54 2.59 3.50
CA SER A 69 -0.78 1.37 3.69
C SER A 69 -1.30 0.24 2.82
N ILE A 70 -0.42 -0.74 2.62
CA ILE A 70 -0.72 -1.99 1.93
C ILE A 70 -0.40 -3.13 2.88
N THR A 71 -1.27 -4.12 2.94
CA THR A 71 -1.03 -5.37 3.65
C THR A 71 -1.16 -6.51 2.65
N LEU A 72 -0.17 -7.39 2.64
CA LEU A 72 -0.16 -8.57 1.78
C LEU A 72 -0.40 -9.81 2.63
N ILE A 73 -1.45 -10.56 2.30
CA ILE A 73 -1.77 -11.82 2.98
C ILE A 73 -2.08 -12.85 1.92
N ARG A 74 -1.23 -13.87 1.79
CA ARG A 74 -1.41 -14.97 0.83
C ARG A 74 -1.66 -14.48 -0.60
N GLY A 75 -0.93 -13.44 -1.01
CA GLY A 75 -1.07 -12.87 -2.35
C GLY A 75 -2.23 -11.90 -2.52
N ASN A 76 -3.08 -11.75 -1.52
CA ASN A 76 -4.14 -10.74 -1.54
C ASN A 76 -3.61 -9.41 -1.04
N ILE A 77 -3.99 -8.35 -1.71
CA ILE A 77 -3.55 -7.00 -1.40
C ILE A 77 -4.70 -6.27 -0.73
N TYR A 78 -4.44 -5.70 0.46
CA TYR A 78 -5.39 -4.89 1.20
C TYR A 78 -4.86 -3.47 1.27
N VAL A 79 -5.63 -2.51 0.78
CA VAL A 79 -5.21 -1.10 0.73
C VAL A 79 -6.11 -0.29 1.65
N CYS A 80 -5.50 0.37 2.63
CA CYS A 80 -6.22 1.27 3.52
C CYS A 80 -6.29 2.66 2.90
N ASN A 81 -7.50 3.25 2.90
CA ASN A 81 -7.77 4.55 2.31
C ASN A 81 -8.26 5.51 3.38
N ARG A 82 -7.43 6.51 3.68
CA ARG A 82 -7.73 7.48 4.74
C ARG A 82 -9.01 8.27 4.47
N ASP A 83 -9.13 8.79 3.26
CA ASP A 83 -10.19 9.76 2.97
C ASP A 83 -11.53 9.11 2.67
N SER A 84 -11.55 7.89 2.17
CA SER A 84 -12.79 7.16 1.94
C SER A 84 -13.19 6.24 3.10
N HIS A 85 -12.36 6.15 4.15
CA HIS A 85 -12.60 5.34 5.34
C HIS A 85 -12.74 3.84 5.03
N LYS A 86 -12.08 3.36 3.99
CA LYS A 86 -12.26 2.00 3.50
C LYS A 86 -10.96 1.22 3.45
N ILE A 87 -11.09 -0.09 3.69
CA ILE A 87 -10.10 -1.06 3.26
C ILE A 87 -10.63 -1.66 1.97
N ARG A 88 -9.84 -1.59 0.90
CA ARG A 88 -10.18 -2.19 -0.37
C ARG A 88 -9.21 -3.32 -0.68
N THR A 89 -9.70 -4.35 -1.36
CA THR A 89 -8.84 -5.46 -1.82
C THR A 89 -8.51 -5.29 -3.28
N VAL A 90 -7.31 -5.72 -3.65
CA VAL A 90 -6.89 -5.79 -5.03
C VAL A 90 -6.47 -7.22 -5.34
N GLN A 91 -7.11 -7.81 -6.35
CA GLN A 91 -6.74 -9.11 -6.87
C GLN A 91 -6.18 -8.93 -8.27
N ILE A 92 -4.99 -9.46 -8.50
CA ILE A 92 -4.30 -9.32 -9.78
C ILE A 92 -4.41 -10.63 -10.54
N GLY A 93 -4.94 -10.56 -11.75
CA GLY A 93 -5.02 -11.66 -12.68
C GLY A 93 -4.09 -11.45 -13.89
N ASN A 94 -4.29 -12.24 -14.93
CA ASN A 94 -3.53 -12.10 -16.17
C ASN A 94 -3.97 -10.83 -16.91
N ASN A 95 -3.12 -9.80 -16.90
CA ASN A 95 -3.35 -8.51 -17.56
C ASN A 95 -4.59 -7.75 -17.05
N THR A 96 -5.12 -8.13 -15.88
CA THR A 96 -6.27 -7.46 -15.28
C THR A 96 -6.09 -7.37 -13.77
N TYR A 97 -6.91 -6.51 -13.15
CA TYR A 97 -7.04 -6.49 -11.70
C TYR A 97 -8.49 -6.17 -11.33
N ALA A 98 -8.89 -6.64 -10.15
CA ALA A 98 -10.22 -6.38 -9.60
C ALA A 98 -10.06 -5.70 -8.24
N ILE A 99 -10.85 -4.66 -7.98
CA ILE A 99 -10.82 -3.90 -6.75
C ILE A 99 -12.21 -3.96 -6.13
N ASP A 100 -12.26 -4.39 -4.86
CA ASP A 100 -13.51 -4.52 -4.11
C ASP A 100 -13.38 -3.89 -2.74
N ASP A 101 -14.52 -3.48 -2.18
CA ASP A 101 -14.58 -3.03 -0.80
C ASP A 101 -14.48 -4.23 0.14
N TYR A 102 -13.61 -4.12 1.16
CA TYR A 102 -13.47 -5.16 2.18
C TYR A 102 -14.13 -4.75 3.48
N ARG A 103 -13.83 -3.55 3.98
CA ARG A 103 -14.44 -2.98 5.20
C ARG A 103 -14.63 -1.48 5.01
N THR A 104 -15.69 -0.94 5.59
CA THR A 104 -15.96 0.50 5.61
C THR A 104 -16.15 0.93 7.07
N PHE A 105 -15.56 2.07 7.42
CA PHE A 105 -15.58 2.60 8.79
C PHE A 105 -16.18 4.00 8.84
N ASN A 106 -16.44 4.49 10.04
CA ASN A 106 -16.95 5.86 10.26
C ASN A 106 -15.84 6.89 10.41
N GLU A 107 -14.59 6.47 10.34
CA GLU A 107 -13.43 7.34 10.51
C GLU A 107 -12.28 6.86 9.63
N PRO A 108 -11.24 7.69 9.44
CA PRO A 108 -10.09 7.31 8.62
C PRO A 108 -9.43 6.03 9.08
N VAL A 109 -9.01 5.20 8.12
CA VAL A 109 -8.29 3.96 8.37
C VAL A 109 -6.87 4.08 7.84
N TYR A 110 -5.90 3.64 8.64
CA TYR A 110 -4.48 3.80 8.33
C TYR A 110 -3.76 2.50 8.09
N LYS A 111 -4.13 1.44 8.79
CA LYS A 111 -3.46 0.15 8.62
C LYS A 111 -4.42 -1.00 8.93
N TYR A 112 -4.24 -2.09 8.18
CA TYR A 112 -4.91 -3.35 8.38
C TYR A 112 -3.85 -4.40 8.68
N PHE A 113 -4.08 -5.24 9.68
CA PHE A 113 -3.17 -6.33 10.00
C PHE A 113 -3.91 -7.48 10.68
N ARG A 114 -3.25 -8.63 10.71
CA ARG A 114 -3.77 -9.82 11.36
C ARG A 114 -2.81 -10.32 12.42
N VAL A 115 -3.40 -10.86 13.50
CA VAL A 115 -2.65 -11.57 14.53
C VAL A 115 -3.34 -12.93 14.68
N GLY A 116 -2.70 -13.98 14.18
CA GLY A 116 -3.33 -15.28 14.05
C GLY A 116 -4.52 -15.22 13.10
N SER A 117 -5.70 -15.64 13.57
CA SER A 117 -6.93 -15.59 12.78
C SER A 117 -7.74 -14.33 13.00
N ARG A 118 -7.27 -13.43 13.86
CA ARG A 118 -7.97 -12.19 14.19
C ARG A 118 -7.51 -11.04 13.32
N GLU A 119 -8.45 -10.19 12.93
CA GLU A 119 -8.21 -9.04 12.07
C GLU A 119 -8.31 -7.76 12.87
N TYR A 120 -7.42 -6.82 12.55
CA TYR A 120 -7.36 -5.54 13.24
C TYR A 120 -7.21 -4.39 12.25
N ALA A 121 -7.72 -3.24 12.62
CA ALA A 121 -7.51 -2.01 11.87
C ALA A 121 -7.08 -0.89 12.82
N LEU A 122 -6.11 -0.10 12.34
CA LEU A 122 -5.73 1.15 12.99
C LEU A 122 -6.59 2.26 12.38
N LEU A 123 -7.48 2.79 13.19
CA LEU A 123 -8.33 3.92 12.84
C LEU A 123 -7.83 5.18 13.53
N ASP A 124 -8.46 6.30 13.25
CA ASP A 124 -8.08 7.58 13.82
C ASP A 124 -8.12 7.56 15.36
N SER A 125 -9.11 6.89 15.94
CA SER A 125 -9.30 6.83 17.40
C SER A 125 -8.57 5.68 18.08
N GLY A 126 -7.96 4.76 17.37
CA GLY A 126 -7.21 3.65 17.95
C GLY A 126 -7.21 2.37 17.14
N VAL A 127 -6.75 1.28 17.75
CA VAL A 127 -6.70 -0.05 17.14
C VAL A 127 -7.95 -0.83 17.55
N TYR A 128 -8.58 -1.42 16.57
CA TYR A 128 -9.82 -2.19 16.77
C TYR A 128 -9.72 -3.57 16.15
N GLU A 129 -10.29 -4.55 16.83
CA GLU A 129 -10.55 -5.85 16.21
C GLU A 129 -11.79 -5.72 15.32
N ILE A 130 -11.72 -6.23 14.11
CA ILE A 130 -12.79 -6.05 13.12
C ILE A 130 -13.37 -7.37 12.61
#